data_f3614e0a4b9f6572fb36e5370e73ee48
#
_entry.id   f3614e0a4b9f6572fb36e5370e73ee48
#
_cell.length_a   1.000
_cell.length_b   1.000
_cell.length_c   1.000
_cell.angle_alpha   90.00
_cell.angle_beta   90.00
_cell.angle_gamma   90.00
#
_symmetry.space_group_name_H-M   'P 1'
#
loop_
_entity.id
_entity.type
_entity.pdbx_description
1 polymer ?
#
loop_
_entity_poly.entity_id
_entity_poly.type
_entity_poly.pdbx_seq_one_letter_code
_entity_poly.pdbx_strand_id
1 'polypeptide(L)'
;MSDFLPFSRPSMGAEEIAALQDVLMSGWITTGPKNQELEEAFCQLTGNQHAIAVCSATAGMHVTLMALDIGPGDEVITPSQT
;
A
#
# COMPACT_ATOMS: atom_id res chain seq x y z
N MET A 1 -17.47 -10.77 -32.70
CA MET A 1 -16.37 -10.59 -31.77
C MET A 1 -16.92 -10.52 -30.33
N SER A 2 -16.38 -11.29 -29.48
CA SER A 2 -16.79 -11.22 -28.09
C SER A 2 -16.03 -10.11 -27.36
N ASP A 3 -16.74 -9.40 -26.52
CA ASP A 3 -16.12 -8.40 -25.67
C ASP A 3 -15.52 -9.08 -24.45
N PHE A 4 -14.29 -8.76 -24.17
CA PHE A 4 -13.62 -9.26 -22.99
C PHE A 4 -14.10 -8.45 -21.78
N LEU A 5 -14.62 -9.15 -20.78
CA LEU A 5 -15.03 -8.55 -19.52
C LEU A 5 -13.94 -8.80 -18.48
N PRO A 6 -13.11 -7.83 -18.15
CA PRO A 6 -12.06 -8.03 -17.16
C PRO A 6 -12.67 -8.17 -15.76
N PHE A 7 -11.96 -8.89 -14.89
CA PHE A 7 -12.36 -9.02 -13.49
C PHE A 7 -12.40 -7.64 -12.80
N SER A 8 -11.42 -6.81 -13.10
CA SER A 8 -11.39 -5.44 -12.63
C SER A 8 -10.53 -4.59 -13.57
N ARG A 9 -10.77 -3.30 -13.58
CA ARG A 9 -9.93 -2.34 -14.29
C ARG A 9 -9.42 -1.29 -13.32
N PRO A 10 -8.13 -0.97 -13.36
CA PRO A 10 -7.63 0.14 -12.57
C PRO A 10 -8.20 1.46 -13.08
N SER A 11 -8.46 2.37 -12.15
CA SER A 11 -8.90 3.73 -12.49
C SER A 11 -7.67 4.62 -12.53
N MET A 12 -7.09 4.77 -13.71
CA MET A 12 -5.87 5.54 -13.91
C MET A 12 -6.04 6.51 -15.07
N GLY A 13 -5.41 7.67 -14.95
CA GLY A 13 -5.49 8.71 -15.95
C GLY A 13 -4.23 9.55 -16.00
N ALA A 14 -4.39 10.76 -16.56
CA ALA A 14 -3.27 11.67 -16.77
C ALA A 14 -2.59 12.11 -15.45
N GLU A 15 -3.34 12.18 -14.35
CA GLU A 15 -2.81 12.60 -13.06
C GLU A 15 -1.78 11.59 -12.54
N GLU A 16 -2.06 10.31 -12.66
CA GLU A 16 -1.15 9.25 -12.24
C GLU A 16 0.10 9.21 -13.11
N ILE A 17 -0.06 9.40 -14.41
CA ILE A 17 1.06 9.47 -15.35
C ILE A 17 1.97 10.65 -15.00
N ALA A 18 1.40 11.82 -14.73
CA ALA A 18 2.16 13.00 -14.37
C ALA A 18 2.93 12.80 -13.05
N ALA A 19 2.31 12.17 -12.07
CA ALA A 19 2.95 11.90 -10.79
C ALA A 19 4.15 10.93 -10.95
N LEU A 20 3.98 9.89 -11.77
CA LEU A 20 5.08 8.96 -12.07
C LEU A 20 6.21 9.66 -12.82
N GLN A 21 5.86 10.52 -13.79
CA GLN A 21 6.85 11.28 -14.53
C GLN A 21 7.68 12.16 -13.59
N ASP A 22 7.04 12.85 -12.67
CA ASP A 22 7.72 13.70 -11.70
C ASP A 22 8.70 12.92 -10.83
N VAL A 23 8.29 11.74 -10.37
CA VAL A 23 9.16 10.88 -9.56
C VAL A 23 10.36 10.40 -10.37
N LEU A 24 10.16 9.96 -11.61
CA LEU A 24 11.23 9.50 -12.48
C LEU A 24 12.20 10.62 -12.82
N MET A 25 11.69 11.81 -13.10
CA MET A 25 12.52 12.97 -13.43
C MET A 25 13.29 13.50 -12.21
N SER A 26 12.78 13.27 -11.00
CA SER A 26 13.48 13.67 -9.77
C SER A 26 14.72 12.82 -9.51
N GLY A 27 14.79 11.63 -10.08
CA GLY A 27 15.87 10.67 -9.85
C GLY A 27 15.73 9.92 -8.51
N TRP A 28 14.74 10.24 -7.68
CA TRP A 28 14.54 9.58 -6.40
C TRP A 28 13.48 8.50 -6.52
N ILE A 29 13.90 7.33 -6.94
CA ILE A 29 13.01 6.20 -7.26
C ILE A 29 12.94 5.14 -6.16
N THR A 30 13.67 5.31 -5.06
CA THR A 30 13.55 4.47 -3.85
C THR A 30 12.63 5.17 -2.85
N THR A 31 12.61 4.71 -1.59
CA THR A 31 11.83 5.35 -0.54
C THR A 31 12.16 6.84 -0.47
N GLY A 32 11.22 7.70 -0.80
CA GLY A 32 11.44 9.11 -0.95
C GLY A 32 10.24 9.96 -0.55
N PRO A 33 10.19 11.23 -0.99
CA PRO A 33 9.13 12.17 -0.59
C PRO A 33 7.71 11.69 -0.87
N LYS A 34 7.48 10.98 -1.97
CA LYS A 34 6.13 10.48 -2.30
C LYS A 34 5.66 9.41 -1.33
N ASN A 35 6.57 8.58 -0.83
CA ASN A 35 6.26 7.59 0.18
C ASN A 35 5.80 8.27 1.47
N GLN A 36 6.51 9.31 1.89
CA GLN A 36 6.16 10.09 3.07
C GLN A 36 4.83 10.83 2.89
N GLU A 37 4.59 11.40 1.70
CA GLU A 37 3.33 12.04 1.36
C GLU A 37 2.15 11.08 1.51
N LEU A 38 2.30 9.85 1.02
CA LEU A 38 1.28 8.82 1.14
C LEU A 38 0.99 8.50 2.61
N GLU A 39 2.04 8.31 3.40
CA GLU A 39 1.90 8.00 4.83
C GLU A 39 1.18 9.13 5.57
N GLU A 40 1.54 10.37 5.30
CA GLU A 40 0.89 11.54 5.90
C GLU A 40 -0.58 11.66 5.50
N ALA A 41 -0.90 11.42 4.22
CA ALA A 41 -2.26 11.47 3.72
C ALA A 41 -3.15 10.42 4.41
N PHE A 42 -2.64 9.22 4.63
CA PHE A 42 -3.37 8.18 5.36
C PHE A 42 -3.57 8.54 6.83
N CYS A 43 -2.59 9.15 7.47
CA CYS A 43 -2.74 9.64 8.83
C CYS A 43 -3.88 10.66 8.94
N GLN A 44 -3.96 11.58 7.99
CA GLN A 44 -5.03 12.58 7.96
C GLN A 44 -6.39 11.95 7.69
N LEU A 45 -6.45 11.00 6.76
CA LEU A 45 -7.70 10.35 6.38
C LEU A 45 -8.29 9.51 7.51
N THR A 46 -7.45 8.77 8.21
CA THR A 46 -7.88 7.81 9.23
C THR A 46 -7.87 8.38 10.65
N GLY A 47 -7.18 9.49 10.86
CA GLY A 47 -6.99 10.07 12.20
C GLY A 47 -5.92 9.37 13.02
N ASN A 48 -5.20 8.41 12.45
CA ASN A 48 -4.11 7.72 13.14
C ASN A 48 -2.87 8.61 13.21
N GLN A 49 -2.04 8.38 14.22
CA GLN A 49 -0.81 9.14 14.40
C GLN A 49 0.31 8.68 13.47
N HIS A 50 0.25 7.42 13.05
CA HIS A 50 1.32 6.81 12.25
C HIS A 50 0.74 6.01 11.09
N ALA A 51 1.46 6.01 9.99
CA ALA A 51 1.19 5.16 8.83
C ALA A 51 2.53 4.79 8.22
N ILE A 52 2.66 3.56 7.79
CA ILE A 52 3.89 3.04 7.18
C ILE A 52 3.51 2.35 5.89
N ALA A 53 4.08 2.82 4.78
CA ALA A 53 3.87 2.21 3.48
C ALA A 53 4.76 0.98 3.35
N VAL A 54 4.17 -0.09 2.83
CA VAL A 54 4.86 -1.37 2.62
C VAL A 54 4.63 -1.83 1.18
N CYS A 55 5.43 -2.78 0.71
CA CYS A 55 5.37 -3.22 -0.69
C CYS A 55 4.14 -4.06 -1.01
N SER A 56 3.46 -4.63 -0.01
CA SER A 56 2.27 -5.45 -0.19
C SER A 56 1.50 -5.57 1.11
N ALA A 57 0.23 -5.97 1.03
CA ALA A 57 -0.58 -6.26 2.21
C ALA A 57 0.02 -7.42 3.01
N THR A 58 0.54 -8.44 2.34
CA THR A 58 1.21 -9.56 2.99
C THR A 58 2.41 -9.09 3.82
N ALA A 59 3.23 -8.20 3.26
CA ALA A 59 4.35 -7.62 4.00
C ALA A 59 3.87 -6.82 5.21
N GLY A 60 2.77 -6.07 5.05
CA GLY A 60 2.15 -5.31 6.14
C GLY A 60 1.69 -6.21 7.28
N MET A 61 1.02 -7.31 6.96
CA MET A 61 0.60 -8.29 7.96
C MET A 61 1.80 -8.92 8.68
N HIS A 62 2.83 -9.29 7.93
CA HIS A 62 4.04 -9.89 8.48
C HIS A 62 4.72 -8.95 9.48
N VAL A 63 4.93 -7.71 9.07
CA VAL A 63 5.58 -6.69 9.92
C VAL A 63 4.75 -6.41 11.17
N THR A 64 3.42 -6.35 11.04
CA THR A 64 2.52 -6.14 12.16
C THR A 64 2.61 -7.26 13.19
N LEU A 65 2.61 -8.51 12.73
CA LEU A 65 2.74 -9.66 13.62
C LEU A 65 4.09 -9.67 14.34
N MET A 66 5.16 -9.29 13.64
CA MET A 66 6.48 -9.15 14.25
C MET A 66 6.50 -8.04 15.30
N ALA A 67 5.89 -6.91 15.00
CA ALA A 67 5.83 -5.77 15.92
C ALA A 67 5.05 -6.09 17.20
N LEU A 68 4.04 -6.96 17.10
CA LEU A 68 3.24 -7.42 18.23
C LEU A 68 3.87 -8.60 18.96
N ASP A 69 5.02 -9.08 18.51
CA ASP A 69 5.73 -10.22 19.07
C ASP A 69 4.90 -11.51 19.08
N ILE A 70 4.10 -11.71 18.03
CA ILE A 70 3.30 -12.92 17.86
C ILE A 70 4.21 -14.09 17.47
N GLY A 71 4.14 -15.19 18.19
CA GLY A 71 5.00 -16.34 17.98
C GLY A 71 4.35 -17.65 18.40
N PRO A 72 5.17 -18.70 18.58
CA PRO A 72 4.66 -20.02 18.97
C PRO A 72 3.79 -19.94 20.23
N GLY A 73 2.60 -20.56 20.17
CA GLY A 73 1.64 -20.55 21.25
C GLY A 73 0.60 -19.44 21.15
N ASP A 74 0.78 -18.45 20.29
CA ASP A 74 -0.17 -17.39 20.05
C ASP A 74 -1.20 -17.79 19.00
N GLU A 75 -2.37 -17.19 19.07
CA GLU A 75 -3.47 -17.47 18.12
C GLU A 75 -3.84 -16.19 17.40
N VAL A 76 -4.14 -16.33 16.10
CA VAL A 76 -4.60 -15.24 15.23
C VAL A 76 -5.89 -15.66 14.56
N ILE A 77 -6.94 -14.86 14.74
CA ILE A 77 -8.24 -15.14 14.14
C ILE A 77 -8.35 -14.41 12.80
N THR A 78 -8.66 -15.16 11.77
CA THR A 78 -8.80 -14.62 10.41
C THR A 78 -10.06 -15.13 9.75
N PRO A 79 -10.62 -14.41 8.77
CA PRO A 79 -11.68 -14.96 7.93
C PRO A 79 -11.13 -16.05 7.00
N SER A 80 -12.00 -16.96 6.57
CA SER A 80 -11.61 -18.03 5.64
C SER A 80 -11.39 -17.50 4.23
N GLN A 81 -12.05 -16.42 3.88
CA GLN A 81 -11.91 -15.77 2.58
C GLN A 81 -10.85 -14.67 2.69
N THR A 82 -9.75 -14.90 2.04
CA THR A 82 -8.62 -13.97 2.08
C THR A 82 -7.81 -14.02 0.79
#